data_de6a411bc4319d3b12f5fc0caae1e6f5
#
_entry.id   de6a411bc4319d3b12f5fc0caae1e6f5
#
_cell.length_a   1.000
_cell.length_b   1.000
_cell.length_c   1.000
_cell.angle_alpha   90.00
_cell.angle_beta   90.00
_cell.angle_gamma   90.00
#
_symmetry.space_group_name_H-M   'P 1'
#
loop_
_entity.id
_entity.type
_entity.pdbx_description
1 polymer ?
#
loop_
_entity_poly.entity_id
_entity_poly.type
_entity_poly.pdbx_seq_one_letter_code
_entity_poly.pdbx_strand_id
1 'polypeptide(L)'
;MCIRDSIRKAYDKTGDLSVCPMITGSGGLTLAKHLEVPFVQEVIAVSTALTHYAPQTDVAIELGGEDAKIIYFEGGNVEQRMNGICAGGTGSFIDQMASLIQTDATGLNEYAKSYKAIYPIAARCGVFAKTDIQPLINEGATREDLSASIFQAVVNQTISGLACGKPIKGHVAFLGGPLHFLSELKSAFIRTLNLDDEHTIVPENSHLFAAIGSALNLSLIHISEPTRHLRI
;
A
#
# COMPACT_ATOMS: atom_id res chain seq x y z
N MET A 1 -14.54 -13.13 -0.87
CA MET A 1 -13.99 -14.32 -1.58
C MET A 1 -13.24 -15.14 -0.56
N CYS A 2 -13.53 -16.44 -0.41
CA CYS A 2 -12.87 -17.30 0.56
C CYS A 2 -11.51 -17.78 0.00
N ILE A 3 -10.48 -17.90 0.84
CA ILE A 3 -9.15 -18.45 0.47
C ILE A 3 -9.30 -19.79 -0.27
N ARG A 4 -10.19 -20.65 0.23
CA ARG A 4 -10.51 -21.94 -0.39
C ARG A 4 -11.00 -21.80 -1.84
N ASP A 5 -11.84 -20.82 -2.13
CA ASP A 5 -12.38 -20.60 -3.48
C ASP A 5 -11.30 -20.05 -4.43
N SER A 6 -10.38 -19.21 -3.91
CA SER A 6 -9.25 -18.69 -4.67
C SER A 6 -8.27 -19.81 -5.05
N ILE A 7 -7.95 -20.69 -4.09
CA ILE A 7 -7.08 -21.85 -4.34
C ILE A 7 -7.74 -22.79 -5.37
N ARG A 8 -9.03 -23.09 -5.24
CA ARG A 8 -9.75 -23.92 -6.20
C ARG A 8 -9.82 -23.34 -7.60
N LYS A 9 -9.96 -22.01 -7.72
CA LYS A 9 -9.92 -21.33 -9.04
C LYS A 9 -8.54 -21.36 -9.68
N ALA A 10 -7.47 -21.23 -8.88
CA ALA A 10 -6.09 -21.26 -9.39
C ALA A 10 -5.67 -22.66 -9.83
N TYR A 11 -6.17 -23.69 -9.16
CA TYR A 11 -5.87 -25.08 -9.44
C TYR A 11 -7.16 -25.81 -9.84
N ASP A 12 -7.47 -25.77 -11.12
CA ASP A 12 -8.65 -26.42 -11.73
C ASP A 12 -8.52 -27.97 -11.73
N LYS A 13 -7.95 -28.55 -10.69
CA LYS A 13 -7.76 -29.99 -10.52
C LYS A 13 -8.63 -30.50 -9.39
N THR A 14 -9.47 -31.48 -9.73
CA THR A 14 -10.23 -32.28 -8.79
C THR A 14 -9.29 -33.26 -8.10
N GLY A 15 -9.05 -33.12 -6.81
CA GLY A 15 -8.21 -34.01 -6.00
C GLY A 15 -7.85 -33.36 -4.64
N ASP A 16 -7.21 -34.14 -3.78
CA ASP A 16 -6.67 -33.64 -2.52
C ASP A 16 -5.52 -32.69 -2.81
N LEU A 17 -5.66 -31.43 -2.34
CA LEU A 17 -4.64 -30.40 -2.45
C LEU A 17 -3.96 -30.24 -1.09
N SER A 18 -2.65 -30.42 -1.05
CA SER A 18 -1.84 -30.10 0.12
C SER A 18 -1.35 -28.64 0.02
N VAL A 19 -1.67 -27.84 1.02
CA VAL A 19 -1.32 -26.41 1.06
C VAL A 19 -0.48 -26.12 2.29
N CYS A 20 0.63 -25.41 2.10
CA CYS A 20 1.45 -24.89 3.19
C CYS A 20 1.18 -23.36 3.31
N PRO A 21 0.39 -22.93 4.30
CA PRO A 21 0.10 -21.52 4.48
C PRO A 21 1.19 -20.83 5.32
N MET A 22 1.39 -19.54 5.07
CA MET A 22 2.09 -18.60 5.94
C MET A 22 1.26 -17.36 6.09
N ILE A 23 1.22 -16.79 7.27
CA ILE A 23 0.42 -15.60 7.60
C ILE A 23 1.35 -14.41 7.82
N THR A 24 0.90 -13.24 7.37
CA THR A 24 1.54 -11.96 7.63
C THR A 24 0.49 -10.88 7.95
N GLY A 25 0.94 -9.67 8.29
CA GLY A 25 0.10 -8.54 8.63
C GLY A 25 -0.14 -8.38 10.14
N SER A 26 -0.52 -7.19 10.56
CA SER A 26 -0.62 -6.81 11.99
C SER A 26 -1.61 -7.67 12.79
N GLY A 27 -2.75 -8.05 12.19
CA GLY A 27 -3.73 -8.96 12.79
C GLY A 27 -3.39 -10.45 12.66
N GLY A 28 -2.38 -10.77 11.86
CA GLY A 28 -2.06 -12.15 11.48
C GLY A 28 -1.43 -13.00 12.58
N LEU A 29 -0.73 -12.38 13.53
CA LEU A 29 0.00 -13.13 14.57
C LEU A 29 -0.92 -13.97 15.46
N THR A 30 -2.06 -13.42 15.88
CA THR A 30 -3.05 -14.13 16.69
C THR A 30 -3.68 -15.27 15.90
N LEU A 31 -4.00 -15.03 14.63
CA LEU A 31 -4.56 -16.03 13.74
C LEU A 31 -3.56 -17.16 13.47
N ALA A 32 -2.29 -16.85 13.23
CA ALA A 32 -1.21 -17.82 13.03
C ALA A 32 -1.05 -18.74 14.23
N LYS A 33 -1.07 -18.18 15.45
CA LYS A 33 -1.04 -18.98 16.68
C LYS A 33 -2.26 -19.89 16.81
N HIS A 34 -3.45 -19.39 16.51
CA HIS A 34 -4.69 -20.18 16.59
C HIS A 34 -4.74 -21.33 15.57
N LEU A 35 -4.22 -21.10 14.37
CA LEU A 35 -4.18 -22.09 13.29
C LEU A 35 -2.91 -22.96 13.32
N GLU A 36 -1.98 -22.69 14.23
CA GLU A 36 -0.68 -23.37 14.31
C GLU A 36 0.11 -23.33 12.98
N VAL A 37 0.07 -22.17 12.30
CA VAL A 37 0.80 -21.94 11.04
C VAL A 37 1.91 -20.91 11.20
N PRO A 38 2.97 -20.95 10.36
CA PRO A 38 4.04 -19.97 10.42
C PRO A 38 3.55 -18.52 10.23
N PHE A 39 4.24 -17.60 10.90
CA PHE A 39 4.03 -16.16 10.76
C PHE A 39 5.33 -15.47 10.33
N VAL A 40 5.23 -14.53 9.42
CA VAL A 40 6.32 -13.63 9.04
C VAL A 40 5.89 -12.18 9.22
N GLN A 41 6.79 -11.34 9.72
CA GLN A 41 6.53 -9.90 9.81
C GLN A 41 6.38 -9.30 8.40
N GLU A 42 5.45 -8.37 8.25
CA GLU A 42 5.09 -7.78 6.95
C GLU A 42 6.28 -7.09 6.28
N VAL A 43 7.11 -6.37 7.04
CA VAL A 43 8.33 -5.73 6.51
C VAL A 43 9.30 -6.77 5.92
N ILE A 44 9.44 -7.92 6.56
CA ILE A 44 10.30 -9.01 6.07
C ILE A 44 9.70 -9.59 4.78
N ALA A 45 8.39 -9.84 4.78
CA ALA A 45 7.70 -10.34 3.61
C ALA A 45 7.86 -9.40 2.41
N VAL A 46 7.54 -8.11 2.59
CA VAL A 46 7.66 -7.10 1.52
C VAL A 46 9.09 -6.96 1.04
N SER A 47 10.07 -6.92 1.96
CA SER A 47 11.50 -6.85 1.60
C SER A 47 11.95 -8.07 0.81
N THR A 48 11.51 -9.28 1.18
CA THR A 48 11.81 -10.52 0.43
C THR A 48 11.23 -10.45 -0.99
N ALA A 49 9.99 -10.00 -1.14
CA ALA A 49 9.37 -9.84 -2.45
C ALA A 49 10.11 -8.81 -3.32
N LEU A 50 10.48 -7.66 -2.76
CA LEU A 50 11.24 -6.63 -3.47
C LEU A 50 12.63 -7.12 -3.87
N THR A 51 13.37 -7.78 -2.98
CA THR A 51 14.68 -8.35 -3.30
C THR A 51 14.60 -9.35 -4.45
N HIS A 52 13.48 -10.08 -4.58
CA HIS A 52 13.29 -11.07 -5.62
C HIS A 52 12.83 -10.47 -6.95
N TYR A 53 11.86 -9.55 -6.93
CA TYR A 53 11.21 -9.03 -8.14
C TYR A 53 11.67 -7.65 -8.57
N ALA A 54 12.25 -6.87 -7.68
CA ALA A 54 12.72 -5.52 -7.93
C ALA A 54 13.98 -5.21 -7.10
N PRO A 55 15.10 -5.96 -7.30
CA PRO A 55 16.30 -5.88 -6.47
C PRO A 55 17.00 -4.52 -6.51
N GLN A 56 16.70 -3.69 -7.51
CA GLN A 56 17.22 -2.32 -7.64
C GLN A 56 16.50 -1.30 -6.75
N THR A 57 15.48 -1.71 -5.98
CA THR A 57 14.71 -0.78 -5.15
C THR A 57 15.55 -0.19 -4.04
N ASP A 58 15.63 1.14 -3.99
CA ASP A 58 16.29 1.90 -2.91
C ASP A 58 15.28 2.29 -1.84
N VAL A 59 14.06 2.65 -2.24
CA VAL A 59 12.97 3.03 -1.34
C VAL A 59 11.66 2.40 -1.80
N ALA A 60 10.86 1.89 -0.86
CA ALA A 60 9.50 1.47 -1.15
C ALA A 60 8.50 2.33 -0.38
N ILE A 61 7.46 2.80 -1.07
CA ILE A 61 6.30 3.48 -0.49
C ILE A 61 5.12 2.51 -0.58
N GLU A 62 4.59 2.11 0.56
CA GLU A 62 3.45 1.22 0.65
C GLU A 62 2.28 1.94 1.31
N LEU A 63 1.15 2.01 0.62
CA LEU A 63 -0.10 2.50 1.17
C LEU A 63 -1.09 1.35 1.32
N GLY A 64 -1.44 1.08 2.56
CA GLY A 64 -2.49 0.12 2.93
C GLY A 64 -3.85 0.79 3.12
N GLY A 65 -4.83 0.01 3.61
CA GLY A 65 -6.14 0.52 3.98
C GLY A 65 -6.10 1.45 5.18
N GLU A 66 -5.31 1.11 6.19
CA GLU A 66 -5.23 1.84 7.47
C GLU A 66 -3.79 2.26 7.83
N ASP A 67 -2.80 1.72 7.16
CA ASP A 67 -1.39 2.02 7.38
C ASP A 67 -0.70 2.57 6.12
N ALA A 68 0.35 3.32 6.35
CA ALA A 68 1.24 3.83 5.33
C ALA A 68 2.68 3.59 5.80
N LYS A 69 3.55 3.14 4.91
CA LYS A 69 4.93 2.80 5.23
C LYS A 69 5.90 3.36 4.20
N ILE A 70 7.07 3.75 4.66
CA ILE A 70 8.25 3.96 3.80
C ILE A 70 9.33 3.01 4.28
N ILE A 71 9.89 2.25 3.37
CA ILE A 71 10.95 1.28 3.63
C ILE A 71 12.17 1.70 2.83
N TYR A 72 13.29 1.91 3.50
CA TYR A 72 14.58 2.26 2.91
C TYR A 72 15.50 1.04 2.90
N PHE A 73 16.16 0.83 1.78
CA PHE A 73 17.15 -0.22 1.59
C PHE A 73 18.53 0.42 1.43
N GLU A 74 19.35 0.42 2.48
CA GLU A 74 20.65 1.08 2.47
C GLU A 74 21.74 0.13 3.01
N GLY A 75 22.74 -0.17 2.20
CA GLY A 75 23.90 -0.94 2.61
C GLY A 75 23.57 -2.32 3.19
N GLY A 76 22.53 -2.97 2.72
CA GLY A 76 22.05 -4.26 3.23
C GLY A 76 21.15 -4.17 4.48
N ASN A 77 20.91 -2.97 4.98
CA ASN A 77 19.97 -2.72 6.09
C ASN A 77 18.60 -2.30 5.56
N VAL A 78 17.56 -2.67 6.31
CA VAL A 78 16.18 -2.29 6.03
C VAL A 78 15.69 -1.40 7.16
N GLU A 79 15.37 -0.15 6.85
CA GLU A 79 14.76 0.81 7.79
C GLU A 79 13.30 1.03 7.38
N GLN A 80 12.37 0.70 8.27
CA GLN A 80 10.95 0.95 8.06
C GLN A 80 10.47 2.11 8.92
N ARG A 81 9.67 2.98 8.31
CA ARG A 81 8.88 4.01 8.98
C ARG A 81 7.42 3.83 8.64
N MET A 82 6.57 3.90 9.64
CA MET A 82 5.13 3.66 9.52
C MET A 82 4.37 4.78 10.22
N ASN A 83 3.19 5.12 9.72
CA ASN A 83 2.29 6.03 10.42
C ASN A 83 1.89 5.43 11.77
N GLY A 84 1.64 6.33 12.74
CA GLY A 84 1.13 5.93 14.05
C GLY A 84 -0.39 5.62 14.03
N ILE A 85 -1.09 6.06 15.05
CA ILE A 85 -2.53 5.79 15.25
C ILE A 85 -3.43 6.50 14.21
N CYS A 86 -2.91 7.54 13.53
CA CYS A 86 -3.70 8.34 12.60
C CYS A 86 -3.70 7.72 11.20
N ALA A 87 -4.89 7.47 10.65
CA ALA A 87 -5.09 6.95 9.31
C ALA A 87 -4.85 8.00 8.19
N GLY A 88 -4.36 9.20 8.50
CA GLY A 88 -4.02 10.22 7.50
C GLY A 88 -3.01 9.69 6.48
N GLY A 89 -3.31 9.86 5.20
CA GLY A 89 -2.44 9.37 4.13
C GLY A 89 -2.66 7.89 3.76
N THR A 90 -3.73 7.25 4.21
CA THR A 90 -4.06 5.85 3.95
C THR A 90 -5.32 5.69 3.10
N GLY A 91 -5.66 4.46 2.71
CA GLY A 91 -6.89 4.15 2.00
C GLY A 91 -8.15 4.60 2.74
N SER A 92 -8.21 4.39 4.06
CA SER A 92 -9.35 4.85 4.88
C SER A 92 -9.52 6.37 4.85
N PHE A 93 -8.44 7.15 4.78
CA PHE A 93 -8.52 8.59 4.60
C PHE A 93 -9.12 8.92 3.23
N ILE A 94 -8.66 8.25 2.17
CA ILE A 94 -9.16 8.44 0.81
C ILE A 94 -10.66 8.15 0.74
N ASP A 95 -11.13 7.05 1.32
CA ASP A 95 -12.55 6.67 1.35
C ASP A 95 -13.40 7.68 2.12
N GLN A 96 -12.90 8.20 3.25
CA GLN A 96 -13.59 9.24 4.00
C GLN A 96 -13.73 10.53 3.20
N MET A 97 -12.69 10.95 2.47
CA MET A 97 -12.73 12.17 1.65
C MET A 97 -13.59 11.96 0.40
N ALA A 98 -13.56 10.79 -0.20
CA ALA A 98 -14.44 10.41 -1.30
C ALA A 98 -15.92 10.54 -0.90
N SER A 99 -16.26 9.97 0.27
CA SER A 99 -17.64 10.05 0.81
C SER A 99 -18.10 11.51 1.03
N LEU A 100 -17.20 12.41 1.44
CA LEU A 100 -17.50 13.82 1.66
C LEU A 100 -17.93 14.53 0.37
N ILE A 101 -17.34 14.19 -0.77
CA ILE A 101 -17.69 14.75 -2.08
C ILE A 101 -18.62 13.83 -2.87
N GLN A 102 -19.29 12.89 -2.19
CA GLN A 102 -20.30 11.99 -2.72
C GLN A 102 -19.81 11.11 -3.87
N THR A 103 -18.66 10.46 -3.68
CA THR A 103 -18.07 9.50 -4.60
C THR A 103 -17.34 8.38 -3.82
N ASP A 104 -16.66 7.50 -4.52
CA ASP A 104 -15.75 6.48 -3.98
C ASP A 104 -14.30 6.74 -4.43
N ALA A 105 -13.38 5.91 -3.99
CA ALA A 105 -11.97 6.04 -4.33
C ALA A 105 -11.74 5.96 -5.85
N THR A 106 -12.50 5.12 -6.57
CA THR A 106 -12.42 5.01 -8.02
C THR A 106 -12.91 6.29 -8.70
N GLY A 107 -14.03 6.85 -8.23
CA GLY A 107 -14.54 8.12 -8.71
C GLY A 107 -13.60 9.29 -8.44
N LEU A 108 -12.93 9.33 -7.26
CA LEU A 108 -11.86 10.30 -7.00
C LEU A 108 -10.76 10.21 -8.06
N ASN A 109 -10.33 8.99 -8.40
CA ASN A 109 -9.30 8.78 -9.39
C ASN A 109 -9.73 9.28 -10.78
N GLU A 110 -10.97 9.02 -11.18
CA GLU A 110 -11.50 9.50 -12.46
C GLU A 110 -11.61 11.03 -12.52
N TYR A 111 -12.14 11.67 -11.47
CA TYR A 111 -12.20 13.13 -11.39
C TYR A 111 -10.81 13.77 -11.43
N ALA A 112 -9.85 13.22 -10.69
CA ALA A 112 -8.50 13.76 -10.62
C ALA A 112 -7.76 13.80 -11.96
N LYS A 113 -8.21 13.07 -13.00
CA LYS A 113 -7.61 13.12 -14.34
C LYS A 113 -7.77 14.47 -15.04
N SER A 114 -8.77 15.25 -14.66
CA SER A 114 -9.17 16.49 -15.36
C SER A 114 -9.05 17.75 -14.51
N TYR A 115 -8.28 17.70 -13.40
CA TYR A 115 -8.09 18.82 -12.51
C TYR A 115 -7.38 20.00 -13.21
N LYS A 116 -7.66 21.21 -12.73
CA LYS A 116 -7.05 22.46 -13.18
C LYS A 116 -6.29 23.19 -12.06
N ALA A 117 -6.70 22.96 -10.81
CA ALA A 117 -6.10 23.59 -9.64
C ALA A 117 -5.94 22.57 -8.50
N ILE A 118 -4.95 22.80 -7.64
CA ILE A 118 -4.73 22.01 -6.42
C ILE A 118 -4.81 22.97 -5.23
N TYR A 119 -5.72 22.67 -4.31
CA TYR A 119 -5.92 23.46 -3.09
C TYR A 119 -5.12 22.84 -1.93
N PRO A 120 -4.61 23.65 -1.01
CA PRO A 120 -3.95 23.17 0.20
C PRO A 120 -4.99 22.51 1.12
N ILE A 121 -4.84 21.23 1.39
CA ILE A 121 -5.67 20.46 2.32
C ILE A 121 -4.75 19.84 3.37
N ALA A 122 -5.09 19.98 4.66
CA ALA A 122 -4.36 19.38 5.76
C ALA A 122 -4.68 17.89 5.85
N ALA A 123 -3.73 17.02 5.52
CA ALA A 123 -3.91 15.57 5.52
C ALA A 123 -3.62 14.88 6.86
N ARG A 124 -3.28 15.63 7.91
CA ARG A 124 -2.88 15.06 9.21
C ARG A 124 -4.01 14.30 9.92
N CYS A 125 -5.25 14.71 9.71
CA CYS A 125 -6.42 14.11 10.34
C CYS A 125 -7.62 14.32 9.42
N GLY A 126 -8.46 13.30 9.25
CA GLY A 126 -9.69 13.40 8.47
C GLY A 126 -10.66 14.49 8.93
N VAL A 127 -10.63 14.86 10.23
CA VAL A 127 -11.43 15.98 10.76
C VAL A 127 -10.95 17.31 10.20
N PHE A 128 -9.64 17.58 10.26
CA PHE A 128 -9.08 18.83 9.71
C PHE A 128 -9.21 18.90 8.19
N ALA A 129 -9.00 17.79 7.48
CA ALA A 129 -9.22 17.74 6.05
C ALA A 129 -10.67 18.11 5.68
N LYS A 130 -11.66 17.66 6.45
CA LYS A 130 -13.07 18.05 6.25
C LYS A 130 -13.30 19.55 6.44
N THR A 131 -12.65 20.17 7.44
CA THR A 131 -12.77 21.61 7.67
C THR A 131 -12.12 22.44 6.56
N ASP A 132 -11.14 21.91 5.85
CA ASP A 132 -10.53 22.57 4.70
C ASP A 132 -11.36 22.37 3.42
N ILE A 133 -11.91 21.18 3.22
CA ILE A 133 -12.66 20.82 2.01
C ILE A 133 -14.05 21.50 2.00
N GLN A 134 -14.73 21.59 3.15
CA GLN A 134 -16.10 22.11 3.18
C GLN A 134 -16.23 23.57 2.70
N PRO A 135 -15.36 24.51 3.08
CA PRO A 135 -15.35 25.86 2.51
C PRO A 135 -15.13 25.85 0.99
N LEU A 136 -14.19 25.04 0.49
CA LEU A 136 -13.91 24.93 -0.95
C LEU A 136 -15.15 24.45 -1.74
N ILE A 137 -15.91 23.50 -1.21
CA ILE A 137 -17.18 23.07 -1.80
C ILE A 137 -18.16 24.23 -1.86
N ASN A 138 -18.29 25.00 -0.77
CA ASN A 138 -19.20 26.15 -0.68
C ASN A 138 -18.81 27.29 -1.63
N GLU A 139 -17.51 27.44 -1.91
CA GLU A 139 -16.96 28.41 -2.85
C GLU A 139 -17.03 27.95 -4.31
N GLY A 140 -17.53 26.73 -4.55
CA GLY A 140 -17.75 26.19 -5.89
C GLY A 140 -16.53 25.50 -6.51
N ALA A 141 -15.56 25.03 -5.70
CA ALA A 141 -14.49 24.19 -6.19
C ALA A 141 -15.04 22.94 -6.89
N THR A 142 -14.43 22.57 -8.00
CA THR A 142 -14.88 21.42 -8.80
C THR A 142 -14.49 20.10 -8.13
N ARG A 143 -15.22 19.03 -8.44
CA ARG A 143 -14.89 17.68 -7.94
C ARG A 143 -13.51 17.23 -8.43
N GLU A 144 -13.14 17.63 -9.63
CA GLU A 144 -11.87 17.34 -10.27
C GLU A 144 -10.72 17.95 -9.46
N ASP A 145 -10.82 19.24 -9.12
CA ASP A 145 -9.81 19.96 -8.36
C ASP A 145 -9.72 19.44 -6.91
N LEU A 146 -10.87 19.17 -6.28
CA LEU A 146 -10.92 18.60 -4.93
C LEU A 146 -10.29 17.21 -4.88
N SER A 147 -10.56 16.35 -5.89
CA SER A 147 -10.00 15.00 -5.95
C SER A 147 -8.47 15.01 -6.08
N ALA A 148 -7.94 15.85 -6.97
CA ALA A 148 -6.49 16.02 -7.10
C ALA A 148 -5.87 16.62 -5.82
N SER A 149 -6.56 17.53 -5.17
CA SER A 149 -6.12 18.15 -3.89
C SER A 149 -6.09 17.13 -2.74
N ILE A 150 -7.07 16.23 -2.67
CA ILE A 150 -7.10 15.13 -1.71
C ILE A 150 -5.92 14.20 -1.93
N PHE A 151 -5.63 13.79 -3.18
CA PHE A 151 -4.47 12.96 -3.48
C PHE A 151 -3.16 13.66 -3.17
N GLN A 152 -3.03 14.94 -3.47
CA GLN A 152 -1.85 15.72 -3.09
C GLN A 152 -1.68 15.81 -1.57
N ALA A 153 -2.77 15.91 -0.82
CA ALA A 153 -2.74 15.90 0.63
C ALA A 153 -2.23 14.54 1.19
N VAL A 154 -2.65 13.40 0.60
CA VAL A 154 -2.11 12.06 0.93
C VAL A 154 -0.61 11.99 0.68
N VAL A 155 -0.15 12.47 -0.48
CA VAL A 155 1.28 12.51 -0.83
C VAL A 155 2.07 13.33 0.17
N ASN A 156 1.62 14.55 0.45
CA ASN A 156 2.29 15.45 1.39
C ASN A 156 2.37 14.85 2.80
N GLN A 157 1.29 14.20 3.27
CA GLN A 157 1.26 13.54 4.56
C GLN A 157 2.23 12.36 4.61
N THR A 158 2.27 11.54 3.59
CA THR A 158 3.18 10.39 3.51
C THR A 158 4.64 10.85 3.51
N ILE A 159 4.99 11.81 2.66
CA ILE A 159 6.36 12.31 2.56
C ILE A 159 6.77 13.04 3.83
N SER A 160 6.00 14.03 4.30
CA SER A 160 6.38 14.84 5.46
C SER A 160 6.27 14.07 6.78
N GLY A 161 5.24 13.23 6.91
CA GLY A 161 4.94 12.50 8.14
C GLY A 161 5.81 11.28 8.35
N LEU A 162 6.19 10.56 7.29
CA LEU A 162 6.97 9.32 7.40
C LEU A 162 8.44 9.52 7.07
N ALA A 163 8.77 10.24 6.00
CA ALA A 163 10.18 10.45 5.67
C ALA A 163 10.88 11.33 6.71
N CYS A 164 10.17 12.27 7.37
CA CYS A 164 10.70 13.12 8.43
C CYS A 164 12.05 13.75 8.05
N GLY A 165 12.15 14.27 6.83
CA GLY A 165 13.37 14.90 6.31
C GLY A 165 14.41 13.93 5.73
N LYS A 166 14.26 12.61 5.86
CA LYS A 166 15.11 11.66 5.15
C LYS A 166 14.75 11.69 3.65
N PRO A 167 15.72 11.89 2.75
CA PRO A 167 15.43 11.99 1.33
C PRO A 167 14.91 10.67 0.77
N ILE A 168 13.88 10.75 -0.08
CA ILE A 168 13.38 9.66 -0.90
C ILE A 168 14.07 9.81 -2.25
N LYS A 169 15.06 8.96 -2.54
CA LYS A 169 15.92 9.04 -3.74
C LYS A 169 16.21 7.65 -4.29
N GLY A 170 16.70 7.61 -5.55
CA GLY A 170 16.98 6.37 -6.26
C GLY A 170 15.72 5.74 -6.82
N HIS A 171 15.72 4.43 -6.91
CA HIS A 171 14.60 3.66 -7.46
C HIS A 171 13.50 3.49 -6.40
N VAL A 172 12.35 4.09 -6.65
CA VAL A 172 11.21 4.10 -5.72
C VAL A 172 10.15 3.12 -6.17
N ALA A 173 9.87 2.11 -5.35
CA ALA A 173 8.81 1.14 -5.59
C ALA A 173 7.49 1.59 -4.94
N PHE A 174 6.40 1.52 -5.69
CA PHE A 174 5.05 1.86 -5.25
C PHE A 174 4.23 0.60 -5.00
N LEU A 175 3.81 0.39 -3.73
CA LEU A 175 3.16 -0.82 -3.26
C LEU A 175 1.84 -0.53 -2.55
N GLY A 176 1.02 -1.57 -2.41
CA GLY A 176 -0.26 -1.51 -1.71
C GLY A 176 -1.44 -1.15 -2.61
N GLY A 177 -2.65 -1.41 -2.11
CA GLY A 177 -3.90 -1.25 -2.87
C GLY A 177 -4.12 0.15 -3.43
N PRO A 178 -4.05 1.21 -2.62
CA PRO A 178 -4.24 2.57 -3.11
C PRO A 178 -3.30 2.94 -4.26
N LEU A 179 -2.00 2.61 -4.18
CA LEU A 179 -1.04 2.92 -5.23
C LEU A 179 -1.14 2.00 -6.45
N HIS A 180 -1.72 0.81 -6.29
CA HIS A 180 -1.98 -0.10 -7.39
C HIS A 180 -3.20 0.33 -8.22
N PHE A 181 -4.31 0.66 -7.55
CA PHE A 181 -5.58 0.91 -8.22
C PHE A 181 -5.82 2.38 -8.59
N LEU A 182 -5.19 3.35 -7.89
CA LEU A 182 -5.40 4.78 -8.09
C LEU A 182 -4.22 5.39 -8.84
N SER A 183 -4.34 5.44 -10.17
CA SER A 183 -3.28 5.94 -11.06
C SER A 183 -2.92 7.40 -10.77
N GLU A 184 -3.92 8.24 -10.49
CA GLU A 184 -3.69 9.67 -10.24
C GLU A 184 -3.03 9.94 -8.89
N LEU A 185 -3.30 9.09 -7.87
CA LEU A 185 -2.56 9.13 -6.61
C LEU A 185 -1.07 8.81 -6.83
N LYS A 186 -0.79 7.73 -7.58
CA LYS A 186 0.59 7.37 -7.93
C LYS A 186 1.28 8.47 -8.74
N SER A 187 0.60 9.03 -9.73
CA SER A 187 1.10 10.15 -10.53
C SER A 187 1.40 11.39 -9.66
N ALA A 188 0.61 11.65 -8.63
CA ALA A 188 0.88 12.72 -7.67
C ALA A 188 2.17 12.47 -6.86
N PHE A 189 2.46 11.23 -6.46
CA PHE A 189 3.74 10.88 -5.84
C PHE A 189 4.92 11.08 -6.80
N ILE A 190 4.83 10.53 -8.02
CA ILE A 190 5.88 10.63 -9.04
C ILE A 190 6.22 12.10 -9.30
N ARG A 191 5.19 12.93 -9.51
CA ARG A 191 5.35 14.37 -9.72
C ARG A 191 5.97 15.09 -8.52
N THR A 192 5.52 14.79 -7.30
CA THR A 192 5.99 15.46 -6.09
C THR A 192 7.43 15.08 -5.74
N LEU A 193 7.82 13.83 -6.00
CA LEU A 193 9.17 13.33 -5.79
C LEU A 193 10.09 13.61 -6.98
N ASN A 194 9.54 14.17 -8.07
CA ASN A 194 10.25 14.44 -9.34
C ASN A 194 10.98 13.20 -9.87
N LEU A 195 10.28 12.07 -9.89
CA LEU A 195 10.81 10.79 -10.40
C LEU A 195 10.58 10.71 -11.92
N ASP A 196 11.53 10.12 -12.61
CA ASP A 196 11.40 9.69 -14.00
C ASP A 196 10.99 8.21 -14.10
N ASP A 197 10.83 7.72 -15.32
CA ASP A 197 10.42 6.34 -15.58
C ASP A 197 11.49 5.32 -15.14
N GLU A 198 12.77 5.67 -15.17
CA GLU A 198 13.87 4.79 -14.75
C GLU A 198 13.86 4.59 -13.23
N HIS A 199 13.58 5.65 -12.48
CA HIS A 199 13.54 5.62 -11.02
C HIS A 199 12.18 5.23 -10.44
N THR A 200 11.18 5.00 -11.30
CA THR A 200 9.82 4.62 -10.88
C THR A 200 9.59 3.12 -11.04
N ILE A 201 9.44 2.39 -9.94
CA ILE A 201 9.15 0.96 -9.96
C ILE A 201 7.68 0.73 -9.60
N VAL A 202 6.92 0.16 -10.53
CA VAL A 202 5.52 -0.25 -10.32
C VAL A 202 5.42 -1.75 -10.62
N PRO A 203 5.65 -2.62 -9.63
CA PRO A 203 5.60 -4.05 -9.87
C PRO A 203 4.18 -4.50 -10.25
N GLU A 204 4.11 -5.49 -11.14
CA GLU A 204 2.86 -6.22 -11.34
C GLU A 204 2.40 -6.82 -10.00
N ASN A 205 1.11 -6.78 -9.72
CA ASN A 205 0.54 -7.24 -8.45
C ASN A 205 1.10 -6.54 -7.20
N SER A 206 1.53 -5.28 -7.31
CA SER A 206 2.11 -4.49 -6.22
C SER A 206 1.26 -4.48 -4.93
N HIS A 207 -0.05 -4.68 -5.03
CA HIS A 207 -0.99 -4.80 -3.90
C HIS A 207 -0.91 -6.14 -3.16
N LEU A 208 -0.22 -7.14 -3.69
CA LEU A 208 -0.07 -8.48 -3.11
C LEU A 208 1.35 -8.75 -2.60
N PHE A 209 2.25 -7.77 -2.59
CA PHE A 209 3.67 -7.98 -2.29
C PHE A 209 3.92 -8.58 -0.91
N ALA A 210 3.14 -8.20 0.11
CA ALA A 210 3.22 -8.84 1.42
C ALA A 210 2.88 -10.34 1.36
N ALA A 211 1.84 -10.71 0.62
CA ALA A 211 1.45 -12.12 0.44
C ALA A 211 2.47 -12.90 -0.40
N ILE A 212 2.97 -12.31 -1.49
CA ILE A 212 4.01 -12.89 -2.35
C ILE A 212 5.28 -13.14 -1.53
N GLY A 213 5.73 -12.14 -0.77
CA GLY A 213 6.91 -12.27 0.07
C GLY A 213 6.75 -13.31 1.19
N SER A 214 5.54 -13.44 1.75
CA SER A 214 5.24 -14.49 2.71
C SER A 214 5.40 -15.88 2.08
N ALA A 215 4.89 -16.08 0.87
CA ALA A 215 5.04 -17.35 0.15
C ALA A 215 6.50 -17.65 -0.19
N LEU A 216 7.30 -16.64 -0.56
CA LEU A 216 8.73 -16.79 -0.80
C LEU A 216 9.48 -17.16 0.48
N ASN A 217 9.18 -16.50 1.61
CA ASN A 217 9.77 -16.85 2.90
C ASN A 217 9.45 -18.28 3.31
N LEU A 218 8.23 -18.75 3.06
CA LEU A 218 7.85 -20.14 3.33
C LEU A 218 8.74 -21.11 2.54
N SER A 219 9.03 -20.85 1.26
CA SER A 219 9.89 -21.69 0.45
C SER A 219 11.33 -21.73 0.98
N LEU A 220 11.85 -20.65 1.53
CA LEU A 220 13.18 -20.59 2.14
C LEU A 220 13.26 -21.40 3.45
N ILE A 221 12.19 -21.41 4.25
CA ILE A 221 12.12 -22.19 5.49
C ILE A 221 12.04 -23.68 5.18
N HIS A 222 11.34 -24.09 4.12
CA HIS A 222 11.22 -25.49 3.72
C HIS A 222 12.53 -26.17 3.31
N ILE A 223 13.54 -25.40 2.96
CA ILE A 223 14.88 -25.94 2.67
C ILE A 223 15.57 -26.40 3.97
N SER A 224 15.14 -25.90 5.14
CA SER A 224 15.80 -26.15 6.43
C SER A 224 14.98 -26.99 7.43
N GLU A 225 13.64 -27.12 7.31
CA GLU A 225 12.80 -27.88 8.26
C GLU A 225 11.59 -28.56 7.60
N PRO A 226 11.20 -29.79 8.03
CA PRO A 226 9.99 -30.47 7.53
C PRO A 226 8.73 -29.78 8.06
N THR A 227 7.89 -29.29 7.19
CA THR A 227 6.67 -28.55 7.51
C THR A 227 5.45 -29.43 7.71
N ARG A 228 4.55 -28.96 8.59
CA ARG A 228 3.22 -29.52 8.81
C ARG A 228 2.30 -29.16 7.64
N HIS A 229 1.77 -30.15 6.96
CA HIS A 229 0.80 -29.97 5.88
C HIS A 229 -0.62 -29.90 6.46
N LEU A 230 -1.38 -28.87 6.12
CA LEU A 230 -2.81 -28.80 6.37
C LEU A 230 -3.56 -29.41 5.16
N ARG A 231 -4.39 -30.42 5.41
CA ARG A 231 -5.34 -30.92 4.40
C ARG A 231 -6.62 -30.07 4.45
N ILE A 232 -7.03 -29.58 3.30
CA ILE A 232 -8.26 -28.79 3.12
C ILE A 232 -9.29 -29.61 2.35
#